data_d20e612d44c26130d87e3a2354d45ec1
#
_entry.id   d20e612d44c26130d87e3a2354d45ec1
#
_cell.length_a   1.000
_cell.length_b   1.000
_cell.length_c   1.000
_cell.angle_alpha   90.00
_cell.angle_beta   90.00
_cell.angle_gamma   90.00
#
_symmetry.space_group_name_H-M   'P 1'
#
loop_
_entity.id
_entity.type
_entity.pdbx_description
1 polymer ?
#
loop_
_entity_poly.entity_id
_entity_poly.type
_entity_poly.pdbx_seq_one_letter_code
_entity_poly.pdbx_strand_id
1 'polypeptide(L)'
;MVAGAYGYTLHKNGIPTPSDGDWYLRSELTPTTPPTTPPTTPPTTPPTTPPPAAGPIYQPGAPLYETYAQSLQVLNGVGSMQQRIGNRYWAGAGSAVIAEGDGPGTPEAAPLPSEGGTATIDAGAIWARIDGAHSRVDPDRSTTQADYDYNTWRLQSGLDGKLYENQSGTLMGGVTFQYGEISTDVSSIFGNGSIDTDGYGFGGTLTWLGQNGVYVDGQAQFNWYDSDITSDTLGQSLTNGNDGFGYALSIETGKRIIIDENWSITPQAQLAYSDVDFDDFTDPFGADVSLDKSDSLKGRLGVSADYQNAWQDSSGRMARSNVYGLANLYHEFLDGSEVDLAGVNFANESDRTWGGIGAGGSYSWADDKYALYGEVSLNTSLSNFADSYSVNGTTGFKVKF
;
A
#
# COMPACT_ATOMS: atom_id res chain seq x y z
N MET A 1 0.11 -22.87 -29.03
CA MET A 1 -1.29 -23.26 -28.82
C MET A 1 -1.57 -23.15 -27.34
N VAL A 2 -2.72 -22.66 -26.95
CA VAL A 2 -3.15 -22.52 -25.55
C VAL A 2 -4.41 -23.36 -25.34
N ALA A 3 -4.52 -24.04 -24.19
CA ALA A 3 -5.74 -24.74 -23.77
C ALA A 3 -5.76 -24.83 -22.23
N GLY A 4 -6.81 -24.27 -21.61
CA GLY A 4 -6.89 -24.10 -20.17
C GLY A 4 -5.69 -23.30 -19.66
N ALA A 5 -5.13 -23.68 -18.53
CA ALA A 5 -3.99 -23.02 -17.90
C ALA A 5 -2.64 -23.16 -18.64
N TYR A 6 -2.59 -23.96 -19.72
CA TYR A 6 -1.32 -24.38 -20.30
C TYR A 6 -1.07 -23.89 -21.74
N GLY A 7 0.20 -23.57 -22.00
CA GLY A 7 0.75 -23.40 -23.33
C GLY A 7 1.31 -24.72 -23.89
N TYR A 8 1.16 -24.94 -25.19
CA TYR A 8 1.63 -26.16 -25.85
C TYR A 8 2.49 -25.85 -27.06
N THR A 9 3.55 -26.65 -27.21
CA THR A 9 4.42 -26.68 -28.38
C THR A 9 4.22 -28.01 -29.14
N LEU A 10 4.37 -27.95 -30.48
CA LEU A 10 4.22 -29.09 -31.34
C LEU A 10 5.58 -29.79 -31.54
N HIS A 11 5.66 -31.05 -31.21
CA HIS A 11 6.87 -31.89 -31.33
C HIS A 11 6.63 -33.07 -32.25
N LYS A 12 7.58 -33.34 -33.14
CA LYS A 12 7.60 -34.56 -33.92
C LYS A 12 8.28 -35.66 -33.11
N ASN A 13 7.68 -36.83 -33.07
CA ASN A 13 8.06 -38.02 -32.30
C ASN A 13 7.76 -37.94 -30.79
N GLY A 14 7.38 -39.04 -30.20
CA GLY A 14 7.12 -39.18 -28.77
C GLY A 14 8.40 -39.20 -27.91
N ILE A 15 8.28 -38.87 -26.59
CA ILE A 15 9.38 -39.04 -25.65
C ILE A 15 9.79 -40.49 -25.48
N PRO A 16 8.82 -41.43 -25.26
CA PRO A 16 9.15 -42.85 -25.16
C PRO A 16 9.38 -43.53 -26.52
N THR A 17 8.99 -42.88 -27.63
CA THR A 17 9.09 -43.40 -29.00
C THR A 17 9.73 -42.38 -29.93
N PRO A 18 11.07 -42.13 -29.83
CA PRO A 18 11.73 -41.02 -30.51
C PRO A 18 11.80 -41.11 -32.04
N SER A 19 11.21 -42.14 -32.67
CA SER A 19 11.20 -42.32 -34.11
C SER A 19 9.84 -42.83 -34.66
N ASP A 20 8.74 -42.59 -33.96
CA ASP A 20 7.40 -43.04 -34.40
C ASP A 20 6.84 -42.22 -35.59
N GLY A 21 7.36 -41.02 -35.82
CA GLY A 21 6.94 -40.14 -36.92
C GLY A 21 5.69 -39.32 -36.62
N ASP A 22 5.07 -39.51 -35.47
CA ASP A 22 3.85 -38.82 -35.05
C ASP A 22 4.12 -37.44 -34.46
N TRP A 23 3.08 -36.62 -34.37
CA TRP A 23 3.13 -35.28 -33.79
C TRP A 23 2.44 -35.26 -32.44
N TYR A 24 3.11 -34.63 -31.47
CA TYR A 24 2.63 -34.54 -30.07
C TYR A 24 2.59 -33.07 -29.60
N LEU A 25 1.57 -32.74 -28.84
CA LEU A 25 1.52 -31.48 -28.07
C LEU A 25 2.21 -31.72 -26.73
N ARG A 26 3.13 -30.86 -26.37
CA ARG A 26 3.83 -30.88 -25.05
C ARG A 26 3.74 -29.57 -24.37
N SER A 27 3.54 -29.60 -23.05
CA SER A 27 3.59 -28.44 -22.14
C SER A 27 4.73 -28.67 -21.17
N GLU A 28 5.97 -28.49 -21.67
CA GLU A 28 7.20 -28.65 -20.87
C GLU A 28 8.19 -27.57 -21.26
N LEU A 29 8.72 -26.82 -20.25
CA LEU A 29 9.86 -25.95 -20.46
C LEU A 29 11.07 -26.80 -20.80
N THR A 30 11.69 -26.55 -21.93
CA THR A 30 12.96 -27.20 -22.28
C THR A 30 14.04 -26.60 -21.37
N PRO A 31 14.78 -27.39 -20.57
CA PRO A 31 15.86 -26.87 -19.78
C PRO A 31 16.87 -26.15 -20.71
N THR A 32 17.10 -24.87 -20.46
CA THR A 32 18.21 -24.16 -21.14
C THR A 32 19.50 -24.72 -20.55
N THR A 33 20.09 -25.70 -21.24
CA THR A 33 21.45 -26.14 -20.95
C THR A 33 22.37 -24.95 -21.23
N PRO A 34 23.13 -24.45 -20.23
CA PRO A 34 24.18 -23.47 -20.52
C PRO A 34 25.09 -24.02 -21.61
N PRO A 35 25.58 -23.17 -22.54
CA PRO A 35 26.51 -23.64 -23.56
C PRO A 35 27.72 -24.25 -22.86
N THR A 36 27.84 -25.56 -22.89
CA THR A 36 29.01 -26.27 -22.39
C THR A 36 30.17 -25.98 -23.34
N THR A 37 31.01 -25.06 -22.92
CA THR A 37 32.42 -25.09 -23.38
C THR A 37 32.92 -26.48 -23.01
N PRO A 38 33.49 -27.27 -23.94
CA PRO A 38 33.99 -28.61 -23.63
C PRO A 38 34.95 -28.54 -22.44
N PRO A 39 34.73 -29.30 -21.36
CA PRO A 39 35.66 -29.32 -20.24
C PRO A 39 36.98 -29.90 -20.72
N THR A 40 38.07 -29.17 -20.49
CA THR A 40 39.44 -29.57 -20.83
C THR A 40 39.97 -30.73 -19.96
N THR A 41 39.15 -31.21 -19.04
CA THR A 41 39.46 -32.40 -18.19
C THR A 41 38.18 -33.24 -18.01
N PRO A 42 38.26 -34.59 -18.11
CA PRO A 42 37.09 -35.44 -17.84
C PRO A 42 36.65 -35.30 -16.37
N PRO A 43 35.34 -35.13 -16.08
CA PRO A 43 34.87 -35.09 -14.70
C PRO A 43 35.03 -36.46 -14.08
N THR A 44 35.69 -36.49 -12.90
CA THR A 44 35.97 -37.72 -12.11
C THR A 44 34.77 -38.18 -11.27
N THR A 45 33.66 -37.51 -11.28
CA THR A 45 32.41 -37.91 -10.63
C THR A 45 31.19 -37.61 -11.49
N PRO A 46 30.23 -38.57 -11.66
CA PRO A 46 28.96 -38.25 -12.30
C PRO A 46 28.21 -37.15 -11.52
N PRO A 47 27.51 -36.22 -12.19
CA PRO A 47 26.66 -35.25 -11.51
C PRO A 47 25.56 -36.01 -10.74
N THR A 48 25.54 -35.86 -9.42
CA THR A 48 24.62 -36.57 -8.52
C THR A 48 23.27 -35.83 -8.35
N THR A 49 23.08 -34.71 -9.03
CA THR A 49 21.79 -34.00 -9.03
C THR A 49 21.15 -34.13 -10.43
N PRO A 50 19.96 -34.73 -10.53
CA PRO A 50 19.18 -34.63 -11.76
C PRO A 50 18.96 -33.16 -12.08
N PRO A 51 18.96 -32.75 -13.37
CA PRO A 51 18.49 -31.41 -13.72
C PRO A 51 17.10 -31.22 -13.12
N PRO A 52 16.75 -29.99 -12.62
CA PRO A 52 15.41 -29.72 -12.15
C PRO A 52 14.41 -30.13 -13.22
N ALA A 53 13.36 -30.83 -12.81
CA ALA A 53 12.30 -31.22 -13.72
C ALA A 53 11.78 -29.97 -14.41
N ALA A 54 11.73 -29.98 -15.75
CA ALA A 54 11.14 -28.89 -16.50
C ALA A 54 9.66 -28.79 -16.08
N GLY A 55 9.26 -27.63 -15.57
CA GLY A 55 7.87 -27.36 -15.20
C GLY A 55 6.97 -27.27 -16.45
N PRO A 56 5.65 -27.20 -16.26
CA PRO A 56 4.72 -26.96 -17.37
C PRO A 56 4.95 -25.59 -18.00
N ILE A 57 4.58 -25.44 -19.25
CA ILE A 57 4.45 -24.13 -19.89
C ILE A 57 3.04 -23.63 -19.56
N TYR A 58 2.96 -22.51 -18.81
CA TYR A 58 1.67 -21.86 -18.58
C TYR A 58 1.28 -20.98 -19.77
N GLN A 59 -0.02 -20.68 -19.89
CA GLN A 59 -0.51 -19.76 -20.91
C GLN A 59 -0.01 -18.32 -20.62
N PRO A 60 0.15 -17.48 -21.66
CA PRO A 60 0.69 -16.11 -21.46
C PRO A 60 -0.19 -15.16 -20.65
N GLY A 61 -1.46 -15.48 -20.43
CA GLY A 61 -2.36 -14.73 -19.53
C GLY A 61 -2.18 -15.08 -18.04
N ALA A 62 -1.67 -16.28 -17.74
CA ALA A 62 -1.57 -16.76 -16.35
C ALA A 62 -0.81 -15.81 -15.41
N PRO A 63 0.34 -15.18 -15.77
CA PRO A 63 1.01 -14.21 -14.91
C PRO A 63 0.13 -12.99 -14.55
N LEU A 64 -0.67 -12.52 -15.49
CA LEU A 64 -1.58 -11.39 -15.29
C LEU A 64 -2.72 -11.76 -14.33
N TYR A 65 -3.34 -12.92 -14.53
CA TYR A 65 -4.40 -13.39 -13.64
C TYR A 65 -3.89 -13.63 -12.21
N GLU A 66 -2.70 -14.23 -12.07
CA GLU A 66 -2.05 -14.45 -10.77
C GLU A 66 -1.79 -13.14 -10.01
N THR A 67 -1.48 -12.05 -10.72
CA THR A 67 -1.14 -10.74 -10.13
C THR A 67 -2.37 -9.86 -9.90
N TYR A 68 -3.50 -10.16 -10.53
CA TYR A 68 -4.67 -9.29 -10.57
C TYR A 68 -5.21 -8.92 -9.19
N ALA A 69 -5.40 -9.90 -8.30
CA ALA A 69 -5.87 -9.63 -6.94
C ALA A 69 -4.92 -8.74 -6.13
N GLN A 70 -3.60 -8.81 -6.38
CA GLN A 70 -2.61 -7.96 -5.73
C GLN A 70 -2.77 -6.48 -6.15
N SER A 71 -3.11 -6.21 -7.42
CA SER A 71 -3.40 -4.86 -7.90
C SER A 71 -4.62 -4.26 -7.20
N LEU A 72 -5.69 -5.03 -7.02
CA LEU A 72 -6.88 -4.61 -6.28
C LEU A 72 -6.56 -4.33 -4.81
N GLN A 73 -5.74 -5.18 -4.16
CA GLN A 73 -5.32 -5.01 -2.77
C GLN A 73 -4.55 -3.71 -2.54
N VAL A 74 -3.78 -3.23 -3.52
CA VAL A 74 -3.07 -1.94 -3.43
C VAL A 74 -4.07 -0.78 -3.33
N LEU A 75 -5.10 -0.73 -4.19
CA LEU A 75 -6.14 0.28 -4.15
C LEU A 75 -7.02 0.16 -2.89
N ASN A 76 -7.17 -1.05 -2.34
CA ASN A 76 -7.92 -1.31 -1.10
C ASN A 76 -7.13 -0.93 0.18
N GLY A 77 -5.91 -0.46 0.05
CA GLY A 77 -5.04 -0.12 1.17
C GLY A 77 -5.55 1.03 2.04
N VAL A 78 -5.47 0.88 3.36
CA VAL A 78 -5.83 1.91 4.36
C VAL A 78 -4.57 2.63 4.85
N GLY A 79 -4.55 3.95 4.73
CA GLY A 79 -3.47 4.77 5.25
C GLY A 79 -3.50 4.94 6.77
N SER A 80 -2.41 5.46 7.34
CA SER A 80 -2.35 5.83 8.74
C SER A 80 -3.23 7.06 9.04
N MET A 81 -3.57 7.25 10.32
CA MET A 81 -4.25 8.47 10.77
C MET A 81 -3.47 9.74 10.37
N GLN A 82 -2.14 9.72 10.45
CA GLN A 82 -1.29 10.85 10.08
C GLN A 82 -1.39 11.20 8.60
N GLN A 83 -1.36 10.21 7.71
CA GLN A 83 -1.55 10.40 6.27
C GLN A 83 -2.94 10.93 5.94
N ARG A 84 -3.97 10.51 6.70
CA ARG A 84 -5.36 10.93 6.47
C ARG A 84 -5.62 12.39 6.84
N ILE A 85 -5.22 12.83 8.01
CA ILE A 85 -5.61 14.13 8.57
C ILE A 85 -4.45 15.12 8.73
N GLY A 86 -3.24 14.73 8.29
CA GLY A 86 -2.04 15.50 8.51
C GLY A 86 -1.60 15.48 9.97
N ASN A 87 -1.08 16.60 10.45
CA ASN A 87 -0.59 16.64 11.81
C ASN A 87 -1.71 16.57 12.86
N ARG A 88 -1.44 15.76 13.87
CA ARG A 88 -2.26 15.56 15.05
C ARG A 88 -1.98 16.66 16.07
N TYR A 89 -2.41 17.88 15.79
CA TYR A 89 -2.29 18.92 16.80
C TYR A 89 -3.23 18.63 17.96
N TRP A 90 -2.65 18.17 19.04
CA TRP A 90 -3.26 18.23 20.33
C TRP A 90 -3.03 19.66 20.87
N ALA A 91 -3.95 20.55 20.65
CA ALA A 91 -3.89 21.82 21.32
C ALA A 91 -3.95 21.53 22.83
N GLY A 92 -2.94 21.89 23.58
CA GLY A 92 -3.01 21.90 25.04
C GLY A 92 -1.87 21.28 25.81
N ALA A 93 -1.00 20.46 25.26
CA ALA A 93 0.15 19.98 26.00
C ALA A 93 1.43 20.66 25.47
N GLY A 94 1.80 21.78 26.07
CA GLY A 94 3.17 22.30 26.04
C GLY A 94 3.61 23.12 24.85
N SER A 95 2.73 23.62 23.98
CA SER A 95 3.14 24.62 22.99
C SER A 95 3.17 26.02 23.67
N ALA A 96 4.30 26.38 24.23
CA ALA A 96 4.52 27.77 24.61
C ALA A 96 4.40 28.63 23.35
N VAL A 97 3.49 29.60 23.35
CA VAL A 97 3.48 30.67 22.36
C VAL A 97 4.69 31.51 22.65
N ILE A 98 5.74 31.44 21.84
CA ILE A 98 6.82 32.38 21.88
C ILE A 98 6.24 33.67 21.29
N ALA A 99 5.80 34.58 22.13
CA ALA A 99 5.58 35.96 21.73
C ALA A 99 6.97 36.48 21.31
N GLU A 100 7.13 36.90 20.07
CA GLU A 100 8.31 37.58 19.60
C GLU A 100 8.42 38.86 20.44
N GLY A 101 9.33 38.86 21.41
CA GLY A 101 9.55 39.99 22.31
C GLY A 101 10.14 41.14 21.52
N ASP A 102 9.44 42.24 21.43
CA ASP A 102 10.04 43.55 21.17
C ASP A 102 11.12 43.79 22.22
N GLY A 103 12.30 44.14 21.78
CA GLY A 103 13.58 44.27 22.46
C GLY A 103 13.59 44.76 23.90
N PRO A 104 14.77 44.95 24.52
CA PRO A 104 14.93 45.15 25.95
C PRO A 104 14.22 46.43 26.44
N GLY A 105 13.09 46.27 27.11
CA GLY A 105 12.36 47.39 27.73
C GLY A 105 10.83 47.26 27.79
N THR A 106 10.22 46.25 27.21
CA THR A 106 8.77 45.99 27.37
C THR A 106 8.49 45.23 28.65
N PRO A 107 7.43 45.57 29.42
CA PRO A 107 7.04 44.77 30.59
C PRO A 107 6.74 43.34 30.13
N GLU A 108 7.34 42.38 30.82
CA GLU A 108 7.11 40.98 30.66
C GLU A 108 5.61 40.68 30.58
N ALA A 109 5.12 40.28 29.40
CA ALA A 109 3.75 39.81 29.27
C ALA A 109 3.60 38.65 30.23
N ALA A 110 2.58 38.70 31.09
CA ALA A 110 2.32 37.62 32.04
C ALA A 110 2.34 36.30 31.33
N PRO A 111 3.06 35.29 31.85
CA PRO A 111 3.07 33.95 31.23
C PRO A 111 1.63 33.47 31.10
N LEU A 112 1.23 33.13 29.90
CA LEU A 112 -0.06 32.50 29.68
C LEU A 112 -0.14 31.25 30.58
N PRO A 113 -1.24 31.06 31.31
CA PRO A 113 -1.32 29.98 32.27
C PRO A 113 -0.99 28.65 31.60
N SER A 114 0.06 28.03 32.10
CA SER A 114 0.51 26.70 31.69
C SER A 114 -0.38 25.58 32.22
N GLU A 115 -1.52 25.90 32.82
CA GLU A 115 -2.46 24.93 33.37
C GLU A 115 -3.71 24.85 32.48
N GLY A 116 -3.85 23.68 31.83
CA GLY A 116 -5.15 23.20 31.35
C GLY A 116 -5.76 24.01 30.21
N GLY A 117 -4.98 24.38 29.21
CA GLY A 117 -5.57 24.72 27.93
C GLY A 117 -6.43 23.57 27.47
N THR A 118 -7.74 23.70 27.57
CA THR A 118 -8.68 22.77 26.94
C THR A 118 -8.30 22.66 25.50
N ALA A 119 -7.84 21.47 25.09
CA ALA A 119 -7.59 21.20 23.69
C ALA A 119 -8.87 21.55 22.93
N THR A 120 -8.88 22.63 22.18
CA THR A 120 -9.96 22.91 21.25
C THR A 120 -9.78 21.97 20.08
N ILE A 121 -10.29 20.76 20.23
CA ILE A 121 -10.43 19.85 19.11
C ILE A 121 -11.55 20.42 18.27
N ASP A 122 -11.27 20.55 16.99
CA ASP A 122 -12.16 21.21 16.04
C ASP A 122 -13.56 20.61 16.05
N ALA A 123 -14.57 21.46 15.97
CA ALA A 123 -15.95 21.03 15.88
C ALA A 123 -16.25 20.26 14.59
N GLY A 124 -15.54 20.57 13.51
CA GLY A 124 -15.63 19.87 12.24
C GLY A 124 -14.53 20.30 11.27
N ALA A 125 -14.19 19.44 10.33
CA ALA A 125 -13.25 19.74 9.25
C ALA A 125 -13.60 19.02 7.96
N ILE A 126 -13.42 19.69 6.83
CA ILE A 126 -13.38 19.09 5.50
C ILE A 126 -11.91 18.97 5.08
N TRP A 127 -11.55 17.85 4.52
CA TRP A 127 -10.21 17.63 4.00
C TRP A 127 -10.23 16.89 2.68
N ALA A 128 -9.18 17.10 1.90
CA ALA A 128 -8.89 16.32 0.70
C ALA A 128 -7.40 16.03 0.64
N ARG A 129 -7.05 14.86 0.11
CA ARG A 129 -5.66 14.46 -0.12
C ARG A 129 -5.52 13.73 -1.44
N ILE A 130 -4.34 13.79 -1.99
CA ILE A 130 -3.90 12.94 -3.09
C ILE A 130 -2.73 12.11 -2.61
N ASP A 131 -2.82 10.82 -2.85
CA ASP A 131 -1.75 9.84 -2.62
C ASP A 131 -1.22 9.37 -3.97
N GLY A 132 0.06 9.10 -4.06
CA GLY A 132 0.68 8.48 -5.22
C GLY A 132 1.78 7.54 -4.80
N ALA A 133 1.95 6.44 -5.53
CA ALA A 133 3.04 5.50 -5.29
C ALA A 133 3.58 4.94 -6.60
N HIS A 134 4.88 4.66 -6.60
CA HIS A 134 5.55 3.79 -7.56
C HIS A 134 6.20 2.65 -6.80
N SER A 135 5.94 1.42 -7.21
CA SER A 135 6.44 0.23 -6.53
C SER A 135 6.92 -0.80 -7.53
N ARG A 136 7.95 -1.53 -7.12
CA ARG A 136 8.41 -2.75 -7.76
C ARG A 136 8.32 -3.89 -6.77
N VAL A 137 7.79 -5.01 -7.21
CA VAL A 137 7.61 -6.21 -6.39
C VAL A 137 8.15 -7.42 -7.12
N ASP A 138 9.12 -8.07 -6.50
CA ASP A 138 9.60 -9.40 -6.82
C ASP A 138 9.05 -10.33 -5.73
N PRO A 139 7.95 -11.07 -5.98
CA PRO A 139 7.28 -11.86 -4.95
C PRO A 139 8.18 -12.97 -4.39
N ASP A 140 8.08 -13.25 -3.09
CA ASP A 140 8.77 -14.38 -2.44
C ASP A 140 8.35 -15.72 -3.08
N ARG A 141 7.09 -15.78 -3.54
CA ARG A 141 6.55 -16.91 -4.30
C ARG A 141 5.59 -16.44 -5.38
N SER A 142 5.86 -16.85 -6.61
CA SER A 142 4.97 -16.73 -7.76
C SER A 142 4.97 -18.04 -8.54
N THR A 143 3.79 -18.57 -8.85
CA THR A 143 3.65 -19.80 -9.63
C THR A 143 4.17 -19.62 -11.05
N THR A 144 3.97 -18.44 -11.61
CA THR A 144 4.42 -18.06 -12.96
C THR A 144 5.78 -17.37 -12.99
N GLN A 145 6.46 -17.21 -11.86
CA GLN A 145 7.68 -16.41 -11.72
C GLN A 145 7.47 -14.98 -12.24
N ALA A 146 6.35 -14.39 -11.87
CA ALA A 146 6.00 -13.04 -12.26
C ALA A 146 6.62 -12.01 -11.32
N ASP A 147 7.28 -11.00 -11.92
CA ASP A 147 7.63 -9.73 -11.29
C ASP A 147 6.62 -8.69 -11.77
N TYR A 148 6.36 -7.66 -10.95
CA TYR A 148 5.51 -6.57 -11.40
C TYR A 148 5.90 -5.22 -10.81
N ASP A 149 5.69 -4.19 -11.64
CA ASP A 149 5.81 -2.79 -11.24
C ASP A 149 4.42 -2.18 -11.27
N TYR A 150 4.11 -1.28 -10.34
CA TYR A 150 2.86 -0.55 -10.42
C TYR A 150 3.01 0.93 -10.10
N ASN A 151 2.18 1.73 -10.76
CA ASN A 151 1.97 3.13 -10.46
C ASN A 151 0.53 3.31 -10.00
N THR A 152 0.32 4.00 -8.90
CA THR A 152 -1.01 4.29 -8.40
C THR A 152 -1.14 5.74 -7.98
N TRP A 153 -2.35 6.26 -8.14
CA TRP A 153 -2.75 7.49 -7.49
C TRP A 153 -4.18 7.38 -6.94
N ARG A 154 -4.46 8.10 -5.87
CA ARG A 154 -5.77 8.12 -5.24
C ARG A 154 -6.07 9.51 -4.70
N LEU A 155 -7.24 10.03 -5.05
CA LEU A 155 -7.86 11.20 -4.43
C LEU A 155 -8.82 10.73 -3.35
N GLN A 156 -8.62 11.19 -2.12
CA GLN A 156 -9.55 10.93 -1.02
C GLN A 156 -10.00 12.26 -0.41
N SER A 157 -11.27 12.35 -0.07
CA SER A 157 -11.85 13.49 0.65
C SER A 157 -12.66 13.00 1.84
N GLY A 158 -12.79 13.83 2.85
CA GLY A 158 -13.54 13.46 4.05
C GLY A 158 -14.11 14.65 4.78
N LEU A 159 -15.11 14.34 5.60
CA LEU A 159 -15.74 15.24 6.54
C LEU A 159 -15.63 14.61 7.92
N ASP A 160 -14.91 15.24 8.82
CA ASP A 160 -14.77 14.83 10.21
C ASP A 160 -15.54 15.79 11.13
N GLY A 161 -16.15 15.25 12.19
CA GLY A 161 -16.87 16.04 13.19
C GLY A 161 -16.67 15.47 14.60
N LYS A 162 -16.77 16.36 15.59
CA LYS A 162 -16.75 15.96 17.00
C LYS A 162 -18.07 15.34 17.39
N LEU A 163 -18.04 14.07 17.81
CA LEU A 163 -19.22 13.32 18.27
C LEU A 163 -19.43 13.44 19.78
N TYR A 164 -18.33 13.41 20.55
CA TYR A 164 -18.40 13.42 22.00
C TYR A 164 -17.10 13.97 22.58
N GLU A 165 -17.20 14.67 23.72
CA GLU A 165 -16.04 15.22 24.45
C GLU A 165 -16.27 15.13 25.96
N ASN A 166 -15.25 14.75 26.68
CA ASN A 166 -15.23 14.75 28.15
C ASN A 166 -13.82 15.05 28.67
N GLN A 167 -13.64 15.01 30.00
CA GLN A 167 -12.35 15.26 30.66
C GLN A 167 -11.25 14.25 30.30
N SER A 168 -11.59 13.09 29.72
CA SER A 168 -10.62 12.04 29.34
C SER A 168 -10.17 12.19 27.89
N GLY A 169 -10.97 12.81 27.01
CA GLY A 169 -10.66 12.96 25.60
C GLY A 169 -11.86 13.32 24.74
N THR A 170 -11.64 13.26 23.43
CA THR A 170 -12.61 13.60 22.41
C THR A 170 -12.76 12.47 21.40
N LEU A 171 -14.00 12.15 21.05
CA LEU A 171 -14.36 11.23 20.01
C LEU A 171 -14.73 12.01 18.74
N MET A 172 -14.00 11.75 17.66
CA MET A 172 -14.26 12.28 16.33
C MET A 172 -14.84 11.15 15.47
N GLY A 173 -15.79 11.48 14.61
CA GLY A 173 -16.29 10.58 13.58
C GLY A 173 -16.24 11.25 12.23
N GLY A 174 -16.04 10.46 11.17
CA GLY A 174 -15.94 11.00 9.82
C GLY A 174 -16.47 10.04 8.77
N VAL A 175 -16.78 10.61 7.61
CA VAL A 175 -17.08 9.90 6.38
C VAL A 175 -16.06 10.26 5.32
N THR A 176 -15.70 9.30 4.48
CA THR A 176 -14.69 9.48 3.43
C THR A 176 -15.22 9.01 2.09
N PHE A 177 -14.75 9.64 1.02
CA PHE A 177 -14.95 9.25 -0.36
C PHE A 177 -13.62 9.19 -1.05
N GLN A 178 -13.44 8.22 -1.95
CA GLN A 178 -12.19 8.05 -2.68
C GLN A 178 -12.44 7.62 -4.13
N TYR A 179 -11.51 8.02 -4.98
CA TYR A 179 -11.33 7.55 -6.33
C TYR A 179 -9.83 7.39 -6.59
N GLY A 180 -9.43 6.36 -7.31
CA GLY A 180 -8.04 6.13 -7.64
C GLY A 180 -7.88 5.18 -8.79
N GLU A 181 -6.69 5.14 -9.33
CA GLU A 181 -6.27 4.29 -10.43
C GLU A 181 -4.97 3.57 -10.08
N ILE A 182 -4.81 2.39 -10.62
CA ILE A 182 -3.57 1.64 -10.61
C ILE A 182 -3.31 1.08 -11.99
N SER A 183 -2.08 1.24 -12.46
CA SER A 183 -1.56 0.56 -13.65
C SER A 183 -0.42 -0.34 -13.21
N THR A 184 -0.54 -1.63 -13.49
CA THR A 184 0.40 -2.67 -13.11
C THR A 184 0.97 -3.32 -14.36
N ASP A 185 2.29 -3.24 -14.54
CA ASP A 185 3.03 -3.93 -15.58
C ASP A 185 3.58 -5.25 -15.03
N VAL A 186 3.20 -6.36 -15.64
CA VAL A 186 3.58 -7.72 -15.23
C VAL A 186 4.56 -8.32 -16.22
N SER A 187 5.63 -8.92 -15.72
CA SER A 187 6.65 -9.59 -16.50
C SER A 187 6.91 -11.00 -15.99
N SER A 188 6.93 -11.99 -16.88
CA SER A 188 7.20 -13.39 -16.57
C SER A 188 7.84 -14.10 -17.76
N ILE A 189 8.49 -15.24 -17.50
CA ILE A 189 8.99 -16.13 -18.56
C ILE A 189 7.90 -16.70 -19.46
N PHE A 190 6.64 -16.66 -19.02
CA PHE A 190 5.48 -17.16 -19.77
C PHE A 190 4.79 -16.07 -20.58
N GLY A 191 4.84 -14.83 -20.15
CA GLY A 191 4.26 -13.68 -20.85
C GLY A 191 4.30 -12.42 -20.02
N ASN A 192 4.05 -11.29 -20.69
CA ASN A 192 3.97 -9.97 -20.11
C ASN A 192 2.72 -9.23 -20.56
N GLY A 193 2.36 -8.19 -19.84
CA GLY A 193 1.23 -7.33 -20.14
C GLY A 193 0.90 -6.39 -18.99
N SER A 194 -0.26 -5.76 -19.05
CA SER A 194 -0.72 -4.78 -18.07
C SER A 194 -2.07 -5.13 -17.46
N ILE A 195 -2.28 -4.62 -16.24
CA ILE A 195 -3.55 -4.60 -15.52
C ILE A 195 -3.81 -3.15 -15.14
N ASP A 196 -4.85 -2.56 -15.72
CA ASP A 196 -5.28 -1.21 -15.46
C ASP A 196 -6.61 -1.25 -14.69
N THR A 197 -6.69 -0.62 -13.52
CA THR A 197 -7.86 -0.66 -12.65
C THR A 197 -8.22 0.72 -12.16
N ASP A 198 -9.49 1.08 -12.34
CA ASP A 198 -10.15 2.21 -11.70
C ASP A 198 -10.88 1.75 -10.44
N GLY A 199 -10.83 2.56 -9.38
CA GLY A 199 -11.53 2.24 -8.14
C GLY A 199 -12.18 3.46 -7.53
N TYR A 200 -13.40 3.31 -7.03
CA TYR A 200 -14.09 4.31 -6.24
C TYR A 200 -14.68 3.69 -4.97
N GLY A 201 -14.81 4.48 -3.93
CA GLY A 201 -15.31 3.94 -2.68
C GLY A 201 -15.71 4.99 -1.67
N PHE A 202 -16.28 4.50 -0.58
CA PHE A 202 -16.58 5.30 0.59
C PHE A 202 -16.14 4.59 1.87
N GLY A 203 -16.00 5.36 2.94
CA GLY A 203 -15.60 4.82 4.24
C GLY A 203 -16.10 5.64 5.40
N GLY A 204 -15.84 5.11 6.57
CA GLY A 204 -16.11 5.76 7.84
C GLY A 204 -14.89 5.69 8.75
N THR A 205 -14.77 6.69 9.61
CA THR A 205 -13.67 6.78 10.59
C THR A 205 -14.21 7.09 11.98
N LEU A 206 -13.55 6.55 12.98
CA LEU A 206 -13.85 6.82 14.39
C LEU A 206 -12.54 6.96 15.15
N THR A 207 -12.26 8.18 15.65
CA THR A 207 -10.98 8.50 16.28
C THR A 207 -11.20 8.98 17.71
N TRP A 208 -10.66 8.28 18.67
CA TRP A 208 -10.56 8.73 20.07
C TRP A 208 -9.22 9.43 20.29
N LEU A 209 -9.28 10.66 20.79
CA LEU A 209 -8.15 11.50 21.13
C LEU A 209 -8.11 11.74 22.63
N GLY A 210 -7.23 11.04 23.34
CA GLY A 210 -7.06 11.17 24.78
C GLY A 210 -6.25 12.40 25.19
N GLN A 211 -6.63 13.05 26.30
CA GLN A 211 -5.88 14.20 26.85
C GLN A 211 -4.45 13.82 27.30
N ASN A 212 -4.19 12.55 27.56
CA ASN A 212 -2.88 12.01 27.93
C ASN A 212 -1.98 11.72 26.71
N GLY A 213 -2.38 12.15 25.51
CA GLY A 213 -1.66 11.97 24.26
C GLY A 213 -1.86 10.58 23.59
N VAL A 214 -2.64 9.69 24.19
CA VAL A 214 -3.02 8.41 23.55
C VAL A 214 -4.12 8.68 22.54
N TYR A 215 -4.07 7.99 21.39
CA TYR A 215 -5.17 7.96 20.44
C TYR A 215 -5.48 6.52 20.02
N VAL A 216 -6.70 6.33 19.55
CA VAL A 216 -7.16 5.13 18.87
C VAL A 216 -7.96 5.57 17.66
N ASP A 217 -7.61 5.08 16.47
CA ASP A 217 -8.27 5.39 15.21
C ASP A 217 -8.77 4.11 14.56
N GLY A 218 -10.07 4.03 14.29
CA GLY A 218 -10.70 2.98 13.54
C GLY A 218 -11.13 3.49 12.17
N GLN A 219 -10.89 2.69 11.12
CA GLN A 219 -11.31 3.00 9.76
C GLN A 219 -11.98 1.79 9.14
N ALA A 220 -13.03 2.03 8.34
CA ALA A 220 -13.66 1.04 7.49
C ALA A 220 -13.90 1.66 6.13
N GLN A 221 -13.62 0.92 5.05
CA GLN A 221 -13.86 1.36 3.68
C GLN A 221 -14.40 0.23 2.82
N PHE A 222 -15.14 0.60 1.78
CA PHE A 222 -15.71 -0.26 0.77
C PHE A 222 -15.42 0.35 -0.58
N ASN A 223 -14.93 -0.47 -1.51
CA ASN A 223 -14.47 -0.04 -2.82
C ASN A 223 -15.06 -0.92 -3.91
N TRP A 224 -15.34 -0.32 -5.06
CA TRP A 224 -15.73 -0.98 -6.30
C TRP A 224 -14.67 -0.69 -7.34
N TYR A 225 -14.36 -1.68 -8.14
CA TYR A 225 -13.30 -1.67 -9.12
C TYR A 225 -13.85 -2.00 -10.50
N ASP A 226 -13.21 -1.46 -11.52
CA ASP A 226 -13.38 -1.80 -12.93
C ASP A 226 -11.98 -2.00 -13.52
N SER A 227 -11.73 -3.13 -14.17
CA SER A 227 -10.37 -3.53 -14.55
C SER A 227 -10.30 -4.03 -15.98
N ASP A 228 -9.25 -3.59 -16.67
CA ASP A 228 -8.84 -4.06 -17.98
C ASP A 228 -7.53 -4.86 -17.86
N ILE A 229 -7.48 -6.05 -18.44
CA ILE A 229 -6.28 -6.90 -18.48
C ILE A 229 -5.87 -7.10 -19.92
N THR A 230 -4.64 -6.72 -20.25
CA THR A 230 -4.09 -6.83 -21.61
C THR A 230 -2.78 -7.62 -21.62
N SER A 231 -2.67 -8.58 -22.51
CA SER A 231 -1.43 -9.31 -22.75
C SER A 231 -0.67 -8.73 -23.92
N ASP A 232 0.51 -8.19 -23.68
CA ASP A 232 1.44 -7.71 -24.71
C ASP A 232 2.01 -8.88 -25.53
N THR A 233 2.27 -10.02 -24.84
CA THR A 233 2.77 -11.23 -25.49
C THR A 233 1.82 -11.75 -26.57
N LEU A 234 0.52 -11.60 -26.36
CA LEU A 234 -0.52 -12.03 -27.29
C LEU A 234 -1.01 -10.89 -28.19
N GLY A 235 -0.73 -9.64 -27.82
CA GLY A 235 -1.19 -8.44 -28.50
C GLY A 235 -2.71 -8.28 -28.45
N GLN A 236 -3.36 -8.71 -27.35
CA GLN A 236 -4.83 -8.63 -27.21
C GLN A 236 -5.26 -8.45 -25.76
N SER A 237 -6.46 -7.92 -25.58
CA SER A 237 -7.11 -7.88 -24.29
C SER A 237 -7.53 -9.29 -23.86
N LEU A 238 -7.38 -9.58 -22.57
CA LEU A 238 -7.81 -10.81 -21.92
C LEU A 238 -9.19 -10.65 -21.28
N THR A 239 -9.45 -9.48 -20.69
CA THR A 239 -10.78 -9.05 -20.26
C THR A 239 -10.85 -7.53 -20.26
N ASN A 240 -12.05 -6.97 -20.40
CA ASN A 240 -12.31 -5.52 -20.33
C ASN A 240 -13.50 -5.27 -19.42
N GLY A 241 -13.37 -4.30 -18.51
CA GLY A 241 -14.42 -3.89 -17.62
C GLY A 241 -14.81 -5.01 -16.64
N ASN A 242 -13.82 -5.73 -16.08
CA ASN A 242 -14.11 -6.72 -15.07
C ASN A 242 -14.38 -6.05 -13.73
N ASP A 243 -15.61 -6.27 -13.21
CA ASP A 243 -16.04 -5.70 -11.95
C ASP A 243 -15.34 -6.37 -10.77
N GLY A 244 -15.05 -5.59 -9.73
CA GLY A 244 -14.49 -6.08 -8.48
C GLY A 244 -15.03 -5.32 -7.28
N PHE A 245 -14.91 -5.92 -6.12
CA PHE A 245 -15.31 -5.33 -4.83
C PHE A 245 -14.23 -5.58 -3.79
N GLY A 246 -14.03 -4.63 -2.88
CA GLY A 246 -13.14 -4.79 -1.75
C GLY A 246 -13.62 -4.04 -0.53
N TYR A 247 -13.23 -4.56 0.63
CA TYR A 247 -13.40 -3.85 1.88
C TYR A 247 -12.14 -3.91 2.72
N ALA A 248 -11.94 -2.90 3.54
CA ALA A 248 -10.83 -2.88 4.48
C ALA A 248 -11.24 -2.29 5.83
N LEU A 249 -10.68 -2.87 6.88
CA LEU A 249 -10.88 -2.46 8.27
C LEU A 249 -9.50 -2.20 8.88
N SER A 250 -9.36 -1.11 9.61
CA SER A 250 -8.10 -0.79 10.28
C SER A 250 -8.33 -0.28 11.68
N ILE A 251 -7.46 -0.65 12.59
CA ILE A 251 -7.32 -0.04 13.90
C ILE A 251 -5.89 0.39 14.11
N GLU A 252 -5.70 1.66 14.46
CA GLU A 252 -4.41 2.25 14.79
C GLU A 252 -4.43 2.83 16.20
N THR A 253 -3.34 2.70 16.91
CA THR A 253 -3.15 3.36 18.20
C THR A 253 -1.75 3.94 18.30
N GLY A 254 -1.60 4.97 19.09
CA GLY A 254 -0.30 5.54 19.40
C GLY A 254 -0.36 6.45 20.60
N LYS A 255 0.82 6.86 21.04
CA LYS A 255 0.94 7.77 22.17
C LYS A 255 1.98 8.85 21.88
N ARG A 256 1.56 10.10 21.88
CA ARG A 256 2.49 11.22 21.82
C ARG A 256 3.19 11.39 23.18
N ILE A 257 4.50 11.36 23.16
CA ILE A 257 5.40 11.58 24.31
C ILE A 257 6.13 12.88 24.05
N ILE A 258 5.84 13.90 24.85
CA ILE A 258 6.49 15.20 24.76
C ILE A 258 7.86 15.11 25.41
N ILE A 259 8.92 15.52 24.70
CA ILE A 259 10.29 15.55 25.18
C ILE A 259 10.61 16.94 25.72
N ASP A 260 10.26 17.98 24.97
CA ASP A 260 10.40 19.38 25.35
C ASP A 260 9.31 20.23 24.66
N GLU A 261 9.47 21.56 24.66
CA GLU A 261 8.49 22.51 24.11
C GLU A 261 8.21 22.31 22.61
N ASN A 262 9.18 21.81 21.87
CA ASN A 262 9.11 21.65 20.41
C ASN A 262 9.11 20.19 19.95
N TRP A 263 9.76 19.29 20.69
CA TRP A 263 9.98 17.92 20.29
C TRP A 263 9.02 16.93 20.95
N SER A 264 8.52 16.02 20.16
CA SER A 264 7.77 14.86 20.65
C SER A 264 8.12 13.60 19.85
N ILE A 265 7.92 12.45 20.47
CA ILE A 265 8.04 11.14 19.84
C ILE A 265 6.68 10.44 19.95
N THR A 266 6.26 9.79 18.87
CA THR A 266 4.98 9.07 18.83
C THR A 266 5.19 7.64 18.36
N PRO A 267 5.36 6.66 19.28
CA PRO A 267 5.23 5.25 18.93
C PRO A 267 3.80 4.95 18.49
N GLN A 268 3.67 4.06 17.48
CA GLN A 268 2.42 3.75 16.81
C GLN A 268 2.34 2.24 16.50
N ALA A 269 1.13 1.71 16.53
CA ALA A 269 0.83 0.36 16.06
C ALA A 269 -0.49 0.38 15.28
N GLN A 270 -0.55 -0.35 14.18
CA GLN A 270 -1.73 -0.49 13.34
C GLN A 270 -1.91 -1.96 12.94
N LEU A 271 -3.15 -2.40 12.87
CA LEU A 271 -3.55 -3.65 12.25
C LEU A 271 -4.63 -3.33 11.22
N ALA A 272 -4.41 -3.77 9.99
CA ALA A 272 -5.31 -3.58 8.88
C ALA A 272 -5.66 -4.92 8.25
N TYR A 273 -6.94 -5.25 8.19
CA TYR A 273 -7.48 -6.37 7.43
C TYR A 273 -8.13 -5.84 6.16
N SER A 274 -7.86 -6.48 5.05
CA SER A 274 -8.52 -6.18 3.77
C SER A 274 -8.79 -7.46 3.00
N ASP A 275 -9.85 -7.40 2.20
CA ASP A 275 -10.25 -8.47 1.32
C ASP A 275 -10.76 -7.84 0.02
N VAL A 276 -10.44 -8.47 -1.11
CA VAL A 276 -10.89 -8.06 -2.44
C VAL A 276 -11.43 -9.26 -3.18
N ASP A 277 -12.34 -9.02 -4.08
CA ASP A 277 -12.92 -10.00 -4.97
C ASP A 277 -13.10 -9.39 -6.37
N PHE A 278 -13.13 -10.22 -7.39
CA PHE A 278 -13.47 -9.83 -8.75
C PHE A 278 -14.41 -10.85 -9.37
N ASP A 279 -15.24 -10.40 -10.31
CA ASP A 279 -16.18 -11.27 -11.00
C ASP A 279 -15.45 -12.31 -11.85
N ASP A 280 -15.89 -13.56 -11.74
CA ASP A 280 -15.38 -14.65 -12.59
C ASP A 280 -15.55 -14.31 -14.06
N PHE A 281 -14.56 -14.61 -14.86
CA PHE A 281 -14.64 -14.39 -16.30
C PHE A 281 -14.02 -15.56 -17.09
N THR A 282 -14.41 -15.64 -18.37
CA THR A 282 -13.81 -16.59 -19.31
C THR A 282 -12.87 -15.84 -20.23
N ASP A 283 -11.63 -16.26 -20.31
CA ASP A 283 -10.61 -15.64 -21.15
C ASP A 283 -10.84 -15.91 -22.66
N PRO A 284 -10.11 -15.24 -23.57
CA PRO A 284 -10.26 -15.45 -25.01
C PRO A 284 -9.93 -16.86 -25.50
N PHE A 285 -9.34 -17.69 -24.66
CA PHE A 285 -9.00 -19.09 -24.97
C PHE A 285 -10.03 -20.09 -24.43
N GLY A 286 -11.08 -19.59 -23.75
CA GLY A 286 -12.13 -20.40 -23.14
C GLY A 286 -11.74 -20.99 -21.78
N ALA A 287 -10.73 -20.42 -21.11
CA ALA A 287 -10.38 -20.79 -19.75
C ALA A 287 -11.15 -19.91 -18.77
N ASP A 288 -11.78 -20.52 -17.78
CA ASP A 288 -12.43 -19.80 -16.69
C ASP A 288 -11.38 -19.33 -15.68
N VAL A 289 -11.51 -18.08 -15.24
CA VAL A 289 -10.66 -17.41 -14.26
C VAL A 289 -11.51 -17.00 -13.07
N SER A 290 -11.16 -17.47 -11.89
CA SER A 290 -11.84 -17.14 -10.62
C SER A 290 -10.86 -16.92 -9.49
N LEU A 291 -11.29 -16.17 -8.49
CA LEU A 291 -10.49 -15.85 -7.31
C LEU A 291 -10.79 -16.85 -6.18
N ASP A 292 -9.77 -17.55 -5.71
CA ASP A 292 -9.89 -18.47 -4.58
C ASP A 292 -9.57 -17.80 -3.24
N LYS A 293 -8.59 -16.89 -3.24
CA LYS A 293 -8.13 -16.23 -2.03
C LYS A 293 -7.46 -14.89 -2.33
N SER A 294 -7.77 -13.86 -1.49
CA SER A 294 -7.16 -12.53 -1.64
C SER A 294 -7.10 -11.72 -0.35
N ASP A 295 -7.36 -12.33 0.80
CA ASP A 295 -7.35 -11.61 2.06
C ASP A 295 -5.92 -11.24 2.52
N SER A 296 -5.81 -10.11 3.22
CA SER A 296 -4.57 -9.57 3.79
C SER A 296 -4.79 -9.12 5.22
N LEU A 297 -3.86 -9.43 6.11
CA LEU A 297 -3.81 -8.92 7.48
C LEU A 297 -2.44 -8.31 7.74
N LYS A 298 -2.34 -7.02 7.60
CA LYS A 298 -1.09 -6.27 7.70
C LYS A 298 -0.94 -5.56 9.04
N GLY A 299 0.11 -5.88 9.77
CA GLY A 299 0.53 -5.15 10.97
C GLY A 299 1.58 -4.10 10.65
N ARG A 300 1.52 -2.95 11.33
CA ARG A 300 2.53 -1.91 11.29
C ARG A 300 2.93 -1.50 12.69
N LEU A 301 4.23 -1.46 12.94
CA LEU A 301 4.82 -0.80 14.10
C LEU A 301 5.62 0.39 13.60
N GLY A 302 5.37 1.56 14.16
CA GLY A 302 6.01 2.79 13.73
C GLY A 302 6.44 3.68 14.88
N VAL A 303 7.35 4.58 14.57
CA VAL A 303 7.72 5.68 15.43
C VAL A 303 7.89 6.94 14.59
N SER A 304 7.30 8.06 15.03
CA SER A 304 7.60 9.38 14.47
C SER A 304 8.31 10.24 15.50
N ALA A 305 9.24 11.08 15.02
CA ALA A 305 9.86 12.14 15.79
C ALA A 305 9.43 13.47 15.16
N ASP A 306 8.76 14.30 15.95
CA ASP A 306 8.07 15.49 15.48
C ASP A 306 8.70 16.74 16.09
N TYR A 307 9.00 17.73 15.25
CA TYR A 307 9.36 19.09 15.66
C TYR A 307 8.22 20.04 15.32
N GLN A 308 7.70 20.74 16.32
CA GLN A 308 6.59 21.68 16.18
C GLN A 308 7.02 23.09 16.59
N ASN A 309 6.49 24.07 15.85
CA ASN A 309 6.62 25.47 16.19
C ASN A 309 5.27 26.18 16.01
N ALA A 310 4.97 27.14 16.86
CA ALA A 310 3.76 27.94 16.82
C ALA A 310 4.08 29.40 17.06
N TRP A 311 3.48 30.29 16.27
CA TRP A 311 3.69 31.75 16.39
C TRP A 311 2.41 32.51 16.01
N GLN A 312 2.37 33.77 16.31
CA GLN A 312 1.33 34.67 15.82
C GLN A 312 1.79 35.38 14.55
N ASP A 313 0.93 35.39 13.53
CA ASP A 313 1.18 36.17 12.31
C ASP A 313 1.06 37.68 12.55
N SER A 314 1.37 38.51 11.56
CA SER A 314 1.27 39.98 11.64
C SER A 314 -0.14 40.50 11.95
N SER A 315 -1.16 39.65 11.84
CA SER A 315 -2.56 39.97 12.17
C SER A 315 -2.95 39.43 13.55
N GLY A 316 -2.01 38.88 14.33
CA GLY A 316 -2.24 38.31 15.64
C GLY A 316 -2.90 36.93 15.64
N ARG A 317 -3.02 36.27 14.47
CA ARG A 317 -3.62 34.92 14.34
C ARG A 317 -2.54 33.86 14.48
N MET A 318 -2.92 32.72 15.07
CA MET A 318 -2.01 31.61 15.24
C MET A 318 -1.67 30.96 13.90
N ALA A 319 -0.39 30.68 13.72
CA ALA A 319 0.16 29.81 12.67
C ALA A 319 1.04 28.75 13.31
N ARG A 320 1.10 27.57 12.71
CA ARG A 320 1.89 26.43 13.21
C ARG A 320 2.58 25.71 12.07
N SER A 321 3.76 25.22 12.34
CA SER A 321 4.44 24.27 11.48
C SER A 321 4.80 23.01 12.26
N ASN A 322 4.75 21.89 11.59
CA ASN A 322 5.29 20.64 12.07
C ASN A 322 6.13 20.00 10.97
N VAL A 323 7.28 19.48 11.35
CA VAL A 323 8.12 18.64 10.50
C VAL A 323 8.40 17.36 11.26
N TYR A 324 8.33 16.22 10.62
CA TYR A 324 8.58 14.95 11.27
C TYR A 324 9.36 13.98 10.38
N GLY A 325 10.09 13.09 11.04
CA GLY A 325 10.64 11.89 10.44
C GLY A 325 9.96 10.66 11.03
N LEU A 326 9.79 9.62 10.23
CA LEU A 326 9.16 8.38 10.67
C LEU A 326 9.95 7.16 10.22
N ALA A 327 9.83 6.08 11.01
CA ALA A 327 10.32 4.76 10.66
C ALA A 327 9.21 3.75 10.97
N ASN A 328 8.99 2.83 10.05
CA ASN A 328 7.95 1.79 10.14
C ASN A 328 8.53 0.41 9.86
N LEU A 329 7.95 -0.58 10.52
CA LEU A 329 8.07 -2.00 10.21
C LEU A 329 6.69 -2.53 9.89
N TYR A 330 6.54 -3.20 8.76
CA TYR A 330 5.30 -3.85 8.33
C TYR A 330 5.48 -5.35 8.31
N HIS A 331 4.41 -6.07 8.61
CA HIS A 331 4.38 -7.52 8.48
C HIS A 331 3.02 -7.99 7.98
N GLU A 332 3.04 -8.81 6.91
CA GLU A 332 1.87 -9.50 6.40
C GLU A 332 1.74 -10.85 7.09
N PHE A 333 0.57 -11.11 7.70
CA PHE A 333 0.32 -12.33 8.45
C PHE A 333 -0.33 -13.44 7.64
N LEU A 334 -0.89 -13.11 6.46
CA LEU A 334 -1.58 -14.06 5.58
C LEU A 334 -0.75 -14.41 4.33
N ASP A 335 -1.20 -15.40 3.58
CA ASP A 335 -0.38 -16.07 2.55
C ASP A 335 -0.68 -15.54 1.12
N GLY A 336 -0.89 -14.23 0.95
CA GLY A 336 -1.07 -13.64 -0.37
C GLY A 336 -2.39 -14.05 -1.07
N SER A 337 -2.38 -14.07 -2.41
CA SER A 337 -3.55 -14.38 -3.24
C SER A 337 -3.40 -15.69 -4.00
N GLU A 338 -4.53 -16.29 -4.35
CA GLU A 338 -4.63 -17.50 -5.14
C GLU A 338 -5.77 -17.39 -6.15
N VAL A 339 -5.47 -17.66 -7.42
CA VAL A 339 -6.41 -17.58 -8.55
C VAL A 339 -6.49 -18.94 -9.21
N ASP A 340 -7.71 -19.46 -9.44
CA ASP A 340 -7.94 -20.63 -10.26
C ASP A 340 -8.04 -20.24 -11.72
N LEU A 341 -7.28 -20.92 -12.56
CA LEU A 341 -7.34 -20.83 -14.01
C LEU A 341 -7.62 -22.21 -14.60
N ALA A 342 -8.85 -22.45 -14.99
CA ALA A 342 -9.31 -23.71 -15.56
C ALA A 342 -8.95 -24.96 -14.71
N GLY A 343 -9.12 -24.85 -13.38
CA GLY A 343 -8.84 -25.93 -12.43
C GLY A 343 -7.37 -26.04 -12.00
N VAL A 344 -6.56 -25.03 -12.26
CA VAL A 344 -5.15 -24.94 -11.82
C VAL A 344 -4.95 -23.69 -11.01
N ASN A 345 -4.49 -23.83 -9.76
CA ASN A 345 -4.26 -22.73 -8.84
C ASN A 345 -2.92 -22.04 -9.07
N PHE A 346 -2.95 -20.70 -9.10
CA PHE A 346 -1.81 -19.82 -9.24
C PHE A 346 -1.72 -18.94 -7.99
N ALA A 347 -0.61 -19.07 -7.26
CA ALA A 347 -0.40 -18.37 -6.00
C ALA A 347 0.65 -17.26 -6.18
N ASN A 348 0.35 -16.08 -5.60
CA ASN A 348 1.25 -14.95 -5.50
C ASN A 348 1.39 -14.53 -4.03
N GLU A 349 2.59 -14.69 -3.49
CA GLU A 349 2.92 -14.31 -2.12
C GLU A 349 4.05 -13.27 -2.15
N SER A 350 3.70 -12.02 -1.88
CA SER A 350 4.68 -10.94 -1.71
C SER A 350 5.50 -11.13 -0.43
N ASP A 351 6.67 -10.51 -0.38
CA ASP A 351 7.48 -10.48 0.84
C ASP A 351 6.67 -10.03 2.06
N ARG A 352 6.77 -10.79 3.15
CA ARG A 352 5.95 -10.55 4.35
C ARG A 352 6.40 -9.39 5.20
N THR A 353 7.72 -9.11 5.23
CA THR A 353 8.27 -8.12 6.16
C THR A 353 8.96 -7.00 5.42
N TRP A 354 8.47 -5.77 5.66
CA TRP A 354 8.98 -4.56 5.03
C TRP A 354 9.43 -3.55 6.06
N GLY A 355 10.50 -2.84 5.76
CA GLY A 355 10.98 -1.68 6.50
C GLY A 355 10.74 -0.40 5.71
N GLY A 356 10.38 0.67 6.40
CA GLY A 356 10.14 1.96 5.76
C GLY A 356 10.65 3.13 6.57
N ILE A 357 11.10 4.16 5.87
CA ILE A 357 11.43 5.48 6.44
C ILE A 357 10.69 6.55 5.66
N GLY A 358 10.39 7.65 6.32
CA GLY A 358 9.73 8.77 5.65
C GLY A 358 9.93 10.08 6.39
N ALA A 359 9.53 11.14 5.74
CA ALA A 359 9.50 12.47 6.29
C ALA A 359 8.27 13.21 5.79
N GLY A 360 7.77 14.09 6.63
CA GLY A 360 6.61 14.88 6.27
C GLY A 360 6.53 16.17 7.08
N GLY A 361 5.47 16.91 6.84
CA GLY A 361 5.21 18.12 7.58
C GLY A 361 3.81 18.66 7.33
N SER A 362 3.45 19.65 8.12
CA SER A 362 2.23 20.40 7.94
C SER A 362 2.44 21.86 8.29
N TYR A 363 1.67 22.71 7.65
CA TYR A 363 1.59 24.12 7.92
C TYR A 363 0.12 24.52 8.09
N SER A 364 -0.23 25.09 9.23
CA SER A 364 -1.56 25.62 9.49
C SER A 364 -1.51 27.12 9.75
N TRP A 365 -2.56 27.85 9.36
CA TRP A 365 -2.66 29.31 9.51
C TRP A 365 -4.11 29.76 9.76
N ALA A 366 -4.26 31.02 10.06
CA ALA A 366 -5.52 31.66 10.36
C ALA A 366 -6.26 30.98 11.53
N ASP A 367 -5.57 30.84 12.67
CA ASP A 367 -6.05 30.12 13.87
C ASP A 367 -6.35 28.66 13.60
N ASP A 368 -5.46 28.01 12.85
CA ASP A 368 -5.58 26.62 12.40
C ASP A 368 -6.80 26.32 11.50
N LYS A 369 -7.45 27.36 10.96
CA LYS A 369 -8.59 27.19 10.07
C LYS A 369 -8.21 26.45 8.79
N TYR A 370 -7.03 26.71 8.27
CA TYR A 370 -6.51 26.06 7.06
C TYR A 370 -5.24 25.29 7.40
N ALA A 371 -5.07 24.12 6.82
CA ALA A 371 -3.82 23.38 6.92
C ALA A 371 -3.47 22.72 5.59
N LEU A 372 -2.19 22.79 5.21
CA LEU A 372 -1.57 22.04 4.14
C LEU A 372 -0.61 21.03 4.79
N TYR A 373 -0.60 19.80 4.29
CA TYR A 373 0.29 18.76 4.80
C TYR A 373 0.80 17.87 3.69
N GLY A 374 1.90 17.15 3.94
CA GLY A 374 2.44 16.18 3.03
C GLY A 374 3.44 15.25 3.70
N GLU A 375 3.62 14.08 3.09
CA GLU A 375 4.53 13.04 3.53
C GLU A 375 5.13 12.35 2.31
N VAL A 376 6.39 11.99 2.39
CA VAL A 376 7.05 11.07 1.46
C VAL A 376 7.66 9.92 2.23
N SER A 377 7.58 8.70 1.69
CA SER A 377 8.18 7.52 2.31
C SER A 377 8.79 6.59 1.27
N LEU A 378 9.83 5.88 1.71
CA LEU A 378 10.49 4.82 0.98
C LEU A 378 10.37 3.56 1.84
N ASN A 379 9.81 2.51 1.25
CA ASN A 379 9.69 1.20 1.87
C ASN A 379 10.43 0.16 1.02
N THR A 380 11.01 -0.83 1.66
CA THR A 380 11.66 -1.95 0.97
C THR A 380 11.40 -3.25 1.74
N SER A 381 11.34 -4.34 1.01
CA SER A 381 11.36 -5.67 1.62
C SER A 381 12.63 -5.87 2.44
N LEU A 382 12.51 -6.58 3.57
CA LEU A 382 13.66 -6.98 4.37
C LEU A 382 14.18 -8.38 3.97
N SER A 383 13.43 -9.13 3.18
CA SER A 383 13.83 -10.41 2.58
C SER A 383 14.58 -10.19 1.27
N ASN A 384 14.01 -9.36 0.37
CA ASN A 384 14.54 -8.99 -0.96
C ASN A 384 14.89 -7.50 -0.97
N PHE A 385 15.92 -7.13 -0.19
CA PHE A 385 16.29 -5.72 -0.01
C PHE A 385 16.66 -5.06 -1.34
N ALA A 386 15.96 -3.96 -1.65
CA ALA A 386 16.08 -3.15 -2.87
C ALA A 386 15.55 -3.81 -4.17
N ASP A 387 15.26 -5.11 -4.22
CA ASP A 387 14.58 -5.73 -5.37
C ASP A 387 13.07 -5.47 -5.30
N SER A 388 12.48 -5.56 -4.07
CA SER A 388 11.12 -5.11 -3.80
C SER A 388 11.16 -3.79 -3.02
N TYR A 389 10.58 -2.73 -3.59
CA TYR A 389 10.52 -1.40 -2.97
C TYR A 389 9.26 -0.62 -3.36
N SER A 390 8.95 0.41 -2.57
CA SER A 390 7.85 1.35 -2.84
C SER A 390 8.24 2.77 -2.43
N VAL A 391 8.02 3.72 -3.32
CA VAL A 391 8.14 5.16 -3.08
C VAL A 391 6.74 5.75 -3.04
N ASN A 392 6.36 6.37 -1.92
CA ASN A 392 5.02 6.89 -1.72
C ASN A 392 5.08 8.39 -1.42
N GLY A 393 4.08 9.11 -1.89
CA GLY A 393 3.88 10.52 -1.62
C GLY A 393 2.41 10.82 -1.31
N THR A 394 2.19 11.65 -0.30
CA THR A 394 0.86 12.15 0.07
C THR A 394 0.91 13.65 0.19
N THR A 395 -0.10 14.35 -0.30
CA THR A 395 -0.33 15.77 0.00
C THR A 395 -1.81 16.01 0.23
N GLY A 396 -2.13 16.87 1.18
CA GLY A 396 -3.53 17.13 1.52
C GLY A 396 -3.74 18.54 2.06
N PHE A 397 -4.99 18.95 1.98
CA PHE A 397 -5.47 20.24 2.46
C PHE A 397 -6.68 20.04 3.37
N LYS A 398 -6.75 20.81 4.47
CA LYS A 398 -7.83 20.75 5.45
C LYS A 398 -8.37 22.14 5.75
N VAL A 399 -9.68 22.22 5.89
CA VAL A 399 -10.41 23.43 6.31
C VAL A 399 -11.27 23.09 7.52
N LYS A 400 -11.09 23.84 8.60
CA LYS A 400 -11.90 23.76 9.82
C LYS A 400 -13.05 24.76 9.79
N PHE A 401 -14.19 24.40 10.38
CA PHE A 401 -15.37 25.26 10.50
C PHE A 401 -16.09 25.08 11.83
#